data_3f2367a0b8f4ea3db92e05e0b7f1c547
#
_entry.id   3f2367a0b8f4ea3db92e05e0b7f1c547
#
_cell.length_a   1.000
_cell.length_b   1.000
_cell.length_c   1.000
_cell.angle_alpha   90.00
_cell.angle_beta   90.00
_cell.angle_gamma   90.00
#
_symmetry.space_group_name_H-M   'P 1'
#
loop_
_entity.id
_entity.type
_entity.pdbx_description
1 polymer ?
#
loop_
_entity_poly.entity_id
_entity_poly.type
_entity_poly.pdbx_seq_one_letter_code
_entity_poly.pdbx_strand_id
1 'polypeptide(L)'
;MIVEILCRLPVKVVMRLKVVSKAWHRIISNVCAPLFSAAAAANPSGFLFLCSYQIIGGLGYFAAYASYPDVHDCVGQTDGFVDSYACMLPFMLSSDHYFDCCNGLLLFVRREQREALPHYYFVCNTTTRQCVAIPNPRPRTAPFAAAIAYDPAKSPHYKVVRFIYFEEKTSCPVKLDIFSSDTGKWVRRGVMLSTELPLAAADADEYGCIRRSIYLDGMIYKLSFVVNYLIRFDLNAPSDVAIELPHKNAAACHGFIGMSRGSLCYSNHDESGLMISVWLLEDRCKRDPSWKLTHRISMDSLTSKYPDVRNSGFHFHTYAIHPASDIIFLGNPNMVLSYDLKSNKSEEVFKLSSGLKISLGQHFVHLYSPCFAVLSNFDNNCG
;
A
#
# COMPACT_ATOMS: atom_id res chain seq x y z
N MET A 1 3.80 -14.08 -31.67
CA MET A 1 3.76 -15.55 -31.59
C MET A 1 4.52 -16.13 -30.38
N ILE A 2 5.88 -15.98 -30.22
CA ILE A 2 6.60 -16.56 -29.06
C ILE A 2 6.08 -16.04 -27.72
N VAL A 3 5.94 -14.72 -27.56
CA VAL A 3 5.40 -14.09 -26.34
C VAL A 3 4.00 -14.59 -26.01
N GLU A 4 3.15 -14.70 -27.01
CA GLU A 4 1.79 -15.19 -26.85
C GLU A 4 1.73 -16.64 -26.36
N ILE A 5 2.61 -17.50 -26.88
CA ILE A 5 2.74 -18.88 -26.40
C ILE A 5 3.23 -18.90 -24.94
N LEU A 6 4.26 -18.11 -24.65
CA LEU A 6 4.82 -18.03 -23.29
C LEU A 6 3.79 -17.53 -22.28
N CYS A 7 2.98 -16.54 -22.64
CA CYS A 7 1.94 -15.99 -21.74
C CYS A 7 0.78 -16.96 -21.46
N ARG A 8 0.66 -18.06 -22.21
CA ARG A 8 -0.32 -19.13 -21.95
C ARG A 8 0.23 -20.22 -21.02
N LEU A 9 1.54 -20.23 -20.76
CA LEU A 9 2.18 -21.21 -19.88
C LEU A 9 2.13 -20.72 -18.42
N PRO A 10 2.15 -21.64 -17.44
CA PRO A 10 2.30 -21.28 -16.04
C PRO A 10 3.55 -20.42 -15.80
N VAL A 11 3.40 -19.34 -15.03
CA VAL A 11 4.48 -18.35 -14.80
C VAL A 11 5.78 -19.02 -14.31
N LYS A 12 5.68 -19.99 -13.39
CA LYS A 12 6.84 -20.74 -12.89
C LYS A 12 7.63 -21.43 -14.01
N VAL A 13 6.93 -21.97 -15.00
CA VAL A 13 7.55 -22.62 -16.17
C VAL A 13 8.27 -21.58 -17.01
N VAL A 14 7.58 -20.47 -17.35
CA VAL A 14 8.16 -19.39 -18.15
C VAL A 14 9.41 -18.81 -17.50
N MET A 15 9.38 -18.58 -16.18
CA MET A 15 10.54 -18.05 -15.46
C MET A 15 11.76 -18.99 -15.51
N ARG A 16 11.55 -20.31 -15.53
CA ARG A 16 12.63 -21.29 -15.70
C ARG A 16 13.24 -21.27 -17.12
N LEU A 17 12.46 -20.90 -18.12
CA LEU A 17 12.95 -20.82 -19.50
C LEU A 17 13.95 -19.68 -19.73
N LYS A 18 14.16 -18.78 -18.79
CA LYS A 18 15.20 -17.73 -18.84
C LYS A 18 16.61 -18.29 -19.06
N VAL A 19 16.87 -19.53 -18.63
CA VAL A 19 18.18 -20.17 -18.76
C VAL A 19 18.48 -20.74 -20.14
N VAL A 20 17.46 -20.84 -21.02
CA VAL A 20 17.59 -21.49 -22.35
C VAL A 20 18.56 -20.71 -23.26
N SER A 21 18.45 -19.38 -23.30
CA SER A 21 19.36 -18.53 -24.05
C SER A 21 19.27 -17.07 -23.62
N LYS A 22 20.24 -16.24 -24.01
CA LYS A 22 20.21 -14.77 -23.80
C LYS A 22 18.98 -14.13 -24.46
N ALA A 23 18.52 -14.62 -25.59
CA ALA A 23 17.33 -14.12 -26.27
C ALA A 23 16.07 -14.43 -25.45
N TRP A 24 15.92 -15.66 -24.97
CA TRP A 24 14.82 -16.06 -24.09
C TRP A 24 14.83 -15.26 -22.80
N HIS A 25 16.01 -15.10 -22.19
CA HIS A 25 16.15 -14.30 -20.97
C HIS A 25 15.63 -12.87 -21.18
N ARG A 26 16.01 -12.20 -22.30
CA ARG A 26 15.54 -10.85 -22.63
C ARG A 26 14.04 -10.78 -22.87
N ILE A 27 13.48 -11.70 -23.67
CA ILE A 27 12.04 -11.74 -23.94
C ILE A 27 11.26 -11.94 -22.64
N ILE A 28 11.64 -12.91 -21.84
CA ILE A 28 10.93 -13.23 -20.60
C ILE A 28 11.06 -12.10 -19.58
N SER A 29 12.24 -11.52 -19.41
CA SER A 29 12.46 -10.45 -18.41
C SER A 29 11.82 -9.13 -18.81
N ASN A 30 11.88 -8.75 -20.10
CA ASN A 30 11.47 -7.42 -20.54
C ASN A 30 10.03 -7.37 -21.10
N VAL A 31 9.45 -8.52 -21.45
CA VAL A 31 8.10 -8.56 -22.02
C VAL A 31 7.16 -9.43 -21.17
N CYS A 32 7.50 -10.70 -20.94
CA CYS A 32 6.58 -11.59 -20.24
C CYS A 32 6.44 -11.25 -18.75
N ALA A 33 7.53 -10.94 -18.06
CA ALA A 33 7.50 -10.62 -16.63
C ALA A 33 6.64 -9.37 -16.30
N PRO A 34 6.72 -8.25 -17.03
CA PRO A 34 5.80 -7.12 -16.88
C PRO A 34 4.34 -7.52 -17.09
N LEU A 35 4.02 -8.30 -18.13
CA LEU A 35 2.65 -8.75 -18.42
C LEU A 35 2.10 -9.62 -17.28
N PHE A 36 2.89 -10.56 -16.77
CA PHE A 36 2.49 -11.38 -15.62
C PHE A 36 2.29 -10.55 -14.35
N SER A 37 3.17 -9.58 -14.11
CA SER A 37 3.04 -8.68 -12.95
C SER A 37 1.78 -7.82 -13.04
N ALA A 38 1.47 -7.29 -14.24
CA ALA A 38 0.25 -6.51 -14.46
C ALA A 38 -1.02 -7.35 -14.29
N ALA A 39 -1.02 -8.58 -14.82
CA ALA A 39 -2.14 -9.51 -14.63
C ALA A 39 -2.34 -9.90 -13.16
N ALA A 40 -1.24 -10.13 -12.42
CA ALA A 40 -1.28 -10.41 -11.00
C ALA A 40 -1.79 -9.20 -10.18
N ALA A 41 -1.43 -7.97 -10.57
CA ALA A 41 -1.89 -6.76 -9.90
C ALA A 41 -3.41 -6.58 -9.95
N ALA A 42 -4.05 -7.02 -11.03
CA ALA A 42 -5.51 -7.02 -11.16
C ALA A 42 -6.19 -8.06 -10.25
N ASN A 43 -5.48 -9.15 -9.91
CA ASN A 43 -6.00 -10.25 -9.11
C ASN A 43 -5.01 -10.55 -7.96
N PRO A 44 -5.11 -9.85 -6.83
CA PRO A 44 -4.23 -10.06 -5.69
C PRO A 44 -4.30 -11.49 -5.18
N SER A 45 -3.15 -12.05 -4.79
CA SER A 45 -3.04 -13.41 -4.28
C SER A 45 -3.15 -13.52 -2.76
N GLY A 46 -3.20 -12.38 -2.07
CA GLY A 46 -3.31 -12.36 -0.61
C GLY A 46 -3.05 -10.99 0.00
N PHE A 47 -2.68 -11.03 1.26
CA PHE A 47 -2.43 -9.85 2.08
C PHE A 47 -1.03 -9.88 2.65
N LEU A 48 -0.35 -8.73 2.63
CA LEU A 48 0.83 -8.47 3.42
C LEU A 48 0.45 -7.53 4.56
N PHE A 49 0.90 -7.83 5.76
CA PHE A 49 0.62 -7.02 6.94
C PHE A 49 1.73 -7.12 7.98
N LEU A 50 1.80 -6.11 8.84
CA LEU A 50 2.67 -6.14 10.00
C LEU A 50 1.94 -6.85 11.15
N CYS A 51 2.54 -7.92 11.65
CA CYS A 51 2.04 -8.66 12.79
C CYS A 51 2.86 -8.32 14.03
N SER A 52 2.19 -8.15 15.17
CA SER A 52 2.82 -7.98 16.47
C SER A 52 2.52 -9.17 17.40
N TYR A 53 3.46 -9.48 18.27
CA TYR A 53 3.35 -10.52 19.27
C TYR A 53 4.03 -10.12 20.57
N GLN A 54 3.57 -10.67 21.69
CA GLN A 54 4.12 -10.35 23.00
C GLN A 54 5.47 -11.02 23.21
N ILE A 55 6.46 -10.25 23.65
CA ILE A 55 7.76 -10.75 24.13
C ILE A 55 8.04 -10.22 25.52
N ILE A 56 9.03 -10.79 26.21
CA ILE A 56 9.49 -10.29 27.51
C ILE A 56 10.06 -8.87 27.29
N GLY A 57 9.43 -7.89 27.93
CA GLY A 57 9.85 -6.48 27.88
C GLY A 57 9.25 -5.66 26.72
N GLY A 58 8.29 -6.19 25.93
CA GLY A 58 7.64 -5.39 24.91
C GLY A 58 6.90 -6.18 23.84
N LEU A 59 6.89 -5.63 22.60
CA LEU A 59 6.28 -6.24 21.42
C LEU A 59 7.35 -6.58 20.39
N GLY A 60 7.28 -7.79 19.85
CA GLY A 60 7.99 -8.18 18.65
C GLY A 60 7.13 -7.93 17.40
N TYR A 61 7.77 -7.73 16.26
CA TYR A 61 7.11 -7.44 14.97
C TYR A 61 7.68 -8.28 13.85
N PHE A 62 6.83 -8.71 12.93
CA PHE A 62 7.24 -9.34 11.68
C PHE A 62 6.24 -9.03 10.57
N ALA A 63 6.71 -9.01 9.33
CA ALA A 63 5.82 -8.94 8.16
C ALA A 63 5.26 -10.33 7.87
N ALA A 64 3.94 -10.43 7.79
CA ALA A 64 3.21 -11.66 7.53
C ALA A 64 2.47 -11.59 6.19
N TYR A 65 2.22 -12.77 5.63
CA TYR A 65 1.40 -12.95 4.44
C TYR A 65 0.25 -13.90 4.73
N ALA A 66 -0.95 -13.58 4.27
CA ALA A 66 -2.08 -14.48 4.25
C ALA A 66 -2.59 -14.62 2.81
N SER A 67 -2.76 -15.85 2.32
CA SER A 67 -3.30 -16.11 0.98
C SER A 67 -4.78 -15.72 0.91
N TYR A 68 -5.22 -15.29 -0.28
CA TYR A 68 -6.63 -15.03 -0.55
C TYR A 68 -7.33 -16.30 -1.02
N PRO A 69 -8.54 -16.61 -0.50
CA PRO A 69 -9.17 -17.95 -0.62
C PRO A 69 -9.59 -18.38 -2.02
N ASP A 70 -9.57 -17.53 -3.02
CA ASP A 70 -10.00 -17.91 -4.39
C ASP A 70 -9.06 -18.89 -5.12
N VAL A 71 -7.99 -19.30 -4.48
CA VAL A 71 -7.17 -20.41 -4.96
C VAL A 71 -7.73 -21.69 -4.35
N HIS A 72 -8.55 -22.39 -5.09
CA HIS A 72 -9.30 -23.60 -4.73
C HIS A 72 -8.51 -24.79 -4.15
N ASP A 73 -7.26 -24.63 -3.74
CA ASP A 73 -6.39 -25.71 -3.28
C ASP A 73 -5.85 -25.57 -1.85
N CYS A 74 -6.30 -24.60 -1.07
CA CYS A 74 -5.92 -24.51 0.35
C CYS A 74 -7.10 -24.79 1.27
N VAL A 75 -7.59 -26.03 1.23
CA VAL A 75 -8.54 -26.54 2.21
C VAL A 75 -7.82 -26.71 3.54
N GLY A 76 -8.15 -25.88 4.51
CA GLY A 76 -8.20 -26.30 5.91
C GLY A 76 -6.91 -26.34 6.70
N GLN A 77 -5.91 -25.47 6.45
CA GLN A 77 -4.83 -25.31 7.42
C GLN A 77 -4.62 -23.85 7.73
N THR A 78 -5.02 -23.46 8.94
CA THR A 78 -4.64 -22.23 9.63
C THR A 78 -3.13 -22.12 9.90
N ASP A 79 -2.36 -23.09 9.44
CA ASP A 79 -0.90 -23.18 9.54
C ASP A 79 -0.16 -22.56 8.35
N GLY A 80 -0.88 -21.94 7.41
CA GLY A 80 -0.33 -21.17 6.29
C GLY A 80 0.29 -19.82 6.67
N PHE A 81 0.63 -19.63 7.91
CA PHE A 81 1.49 -18.54 8.37
C PHE A 81 2.95 -18.90 8.05
N VAL A 82 3.28 -18.73 6.98
CA VAL A 82 4.07 -18.00 6.14
C VAL A 82 5.52 -17.67 6.49
N ASP A 83 6.35 -18.00 5.58
CA ASP A 83 7.71 -17.48 5.45
C ASP A 83 7.75 -16.00 5.84
N SER A 84 8.32 -15.71 6.99
CA SER A 84 8.51 -14.34 7.42
C SER A 84 9.43 -13.65 6.41
N TYR A 85 8.90 -12.73 5.62
CA TYR A 85 9.70 -11.91 4.71
C TYR A 85 10.75 -11.07 5.44
N ALA A 86 10.72 -11.10 6.77
CA ALA A 86 11.72 -10.50 7.63
C ALA A 86 13.16 -10.96 7.34
N CYS A 87 13.36 -12.19 6.85
CA CYS A 87 14.71 -12.67 6.49
C CYS A 87 15.32 -11.95 5.27
N MET A 88 14.53 -11.21 4.49
CA MET A 88 15.02 -10.43 3.35
C MET A 88 15.49 -9.03 3.75
N LEU A 89 15.10 -8.56 4.91
CA LEU A 89 15.44 -7.22 5.39
C LEU A 89 16.78 -7.25 6.13
N PRO A 90 17.64 -6.26 5.93
CA PRO A 90 18.91 -6.16 6.64
C PRO A 90 18.73 -5.61 8.08
N PHE A 91 17.50 -5.55 8.60
CA PHE A 91 17.16 -5.03 9.92
C PHE A 91 15.93 -5.75 10.49
N MET A 92 15.80 -5.71 11.82
CA MET A 92 14.61 -6.21 12.52
C MET A 92 13.47 -5.19 12.39
N LEU A 93 12.25 -5.69 12.17
CA LEU A 93 11.06 -4.83 12.15
C LEU A 93 10.72 -4.35 13.58
N SER A 94 10.23 -3.12 13.67
CA SER A 94 9.71 -2.48 14.89
C SER A 94 8.48 -1.64 14.57
N SER A 95 7.83 -1.09 15.59
CA SER A 95 6.72 -0.13 15.43
C SER A 95 7.10 1.12 14.62
N ASP A 96 8.39 1.47 14.60
CA ASP A 96 8.90 2.68 13.92
C ASP A 96 9.12 2.49 12.42
N HIS A 97 8.93 1.26 11.93
CA HIS A 97 9.03 0.98 10.52
C HIS A 97 7.66 1.14 9.86
N TYR A 98 7.66 1.84 8.74
CA TYR A 98 6.53 1.94 7.85
C TYR A 98 6.82 1.15 6.58
N PHE A 99 5.81 0.53 6.01
CA PHE A 99 5.94 -0.02 4.68
C PHE A 99 4.73 0.34 3.80
N ASP A 100 4.98 0.48 2.50
CA ASP A 100 3.98 0.68 1.47
C ASP A 100 4.12 -0.42 0.41
N CYS A 101 3.07 -0.70 -0.33
CA CYS A 101 3.03 -1.74 -1.34
C CYS A 101 2.37 -1.22 -2.62
N CYS A 102 3.02 -1.41 -3.75
CA CYS A 102 2.47 -1.09 -5.05
C CYS A 102 2.82 -2.18 -6.05
N ASN A 103 1.80 -2.87 -6.57
CA ASN A 103 1.94 -3.91 -7.60
C ASN A 103 3.06 -4.94 -7.30
N GLY A 104 3.11 -5.40 -6.04
CA GLY A 104 4.03 -6.43 -5.57
C GLY A 104 5.43 -5.96 -5.18
N LEU A 105 5.75 -4.69 -5.37
CA LEU A 105 6.93 -4.07 -4.77
C LEU A 105 6.60 -3.50 -3.39
N LEU A 106 7.48 -3.73 -2.44
CA LEU A 106 7.38 -3.24 -1.07
C LEU A 106 8.40 -2.15 -0.84
N LEU A 107 7.96 -1.04 -0.24
CA LEU A 107 8.82 0.01 0.25
C LEU A 107 8.86 -0.06 1.77
N PHE A 108 10.01 -0.35 2.35
CA PHE A 108 10.22 -0.22 3.78
C PHE A 108 10.90 1.10 4.08
N VAL A 109 10.36 1.83 5.06
CA VAL A 109 10.88 3.10 5.54
C VAL A 109 11.27 2.96 6.99
N ARG A 110 12.53 3.21 7.28
CA ARG A 110 13.09 3.18 8.64
C ARG A 110 13.22 4.60 9.16
N ARG A 111 12.59 4.90 10.28
CA ARG A 111 12.61 6.25 10.87
C ARG A 111 13.93 6.56 11.58
N GLU A 112 14.48 5.59 12.28
CA GLU A 112 15.75 5.78 12.99
C GLU A 112 16.96 5.43 12.13
N GLN A 113 17.93 6.31 12.11
CA GLN A 113 19.23 6.05 11.53
C GLN A 113 20.14 5.44 12.61
N ARG A 114 20.49 4.16 12.43
CA ARG A 114 21.56 3.52 13.22
C ARG A 114 22.85 3.58 12.39
N GLU A 115 23.98 3.78 13.05
CA GLU A 115 25.29 3.91 12.38
C GLU A 115 25.59 2.71 11.46
N ALA A 116 25.17 1.51 11.86
CA ALA A 116 25.36 0.28 11.09
C ALA A 116 24.55 0.22 9.78
N LEU A 117 23.47 1.02 9.64
CA LEU A 117 22.59 1.00 8.47
C LEU A 117 22.23 2.42 8.06
N PRO A 118 23.00 3.03 7.14
CA PRO A 118 22.88 4.45 6.81
C PRO A 118 21.66 4.79 5.94
N HIS A 119 20.94 3.78 5.43
CA HIS A 119 19.80 4.01 4.54
C HIS A 119 18.49 4.02 5.29
N TYR A 120 17.56 4.88 4.87
CA TYR A 120 16.20 4.95 5.39
C TYR A 120 15.21 4.13 4.55
N TYR A 121 15.49 3.94 3.25
CA TYR A 121 14.55 3.38 2.29
C TYR A 121 15.09 2.08 1.71
N PHE A 122 14.23 1.07 1.68
CA PHE A 122 14.52 -0.22 1.08
C PHE A 122 13.35 -0.63 0.19
N VAL A 123 13.64 -0.98 -1.05
CA VAL A 123 12.63 -1.56 -1.96
C VAL A 123 12.88 -3.05 -2.07
N CYS A 124 11.87 -3.83 -1.77
CA CYS A 124 11.96 -5.29 -1.75
C CYS A 124 10.95 -5.89 -2.71
N ASN A 125 11.35 -6.94 -3.39
CA ASN A 125 10.51 -7.79 -4.20
C ASN A 125 10.53 -9.21 -3.63
N THR A 126 9.46 -9.62 -3.00
CA THR A 126 9.35 -10.92 -2.32
C THR A 126 9.34 -12.08 -3.30
N THR A 127 8.80 -11.88 -4.52
CA THR A 127 8.75 -12.91 -5.57
C THR A 127 10.15 -13.27 -6.08
N THR A 128 11.03 -12.27 -6.26
CA THR A 128 12.41 -12.46 -6.72
C THR A 128 13.41 -12.57 -5.57
N ARG A 129 12.96 -12.40 -4.33
CA ARG A 129 13.78 -12.38 -3.10
C ARG A 129 14.89 -11.34 -3.15
N GLN A 130 14.62 -10.20 -3.72
CA GLN A 130 15.55 -9.07 -3.80
C GLN A 130 15.13 -7.96 -2.84
N CYS A 131 16.11 -7.35 -2.17
CA CYS A 131 15.92 -6.13 -1.39
C CYS A 131 17.07 -5.18 -1.67
N VAL A 132 16.75 -3.95 -2.06
CA VAL A 132 17.71 -2.94 -2.49
C VAL A 132 17.57 -1.71 -1.61
N ALA A 133 18.70 -1.25 -1.06
CA ALA A 133 18.76 0.04 -0.37
C ALA A 133 18.79 1.18 -1.39
N ILE A 134 17.99 2.23 -1.14
CA ILE A 134 17.97 3.43 -1.96
C ILE A 134 18.87 4.50 -1.29
N PRO A 135 19.68 5.25 -2.06
CA PRO A 135 20.41 6.39 -1.54
C PRO A 135 19.50 7.36 -0.80
N ASN A 136 19.92 7.88 0.34
CA ASN A 136 19.14 8.89 1.05
C ASN A 136 19.09 10.21 0.28
N PRO A 137 17.96 10.93 0.28
CA PRO A 137 17.89 12.28 -0.28
C PRO A 137 18.71 13.28 0.55
N ARG A 138 19.13 14.37 -0.06
CA ARG A 138 19.81 15.49 0.64
C ARG A 138 18.85 16.67 0.82
N PRO A 139 18.78 17.34 2.00
CA PRO A 139 19.43 16.96 3.26
C PRO A 139 18.88 15.67 3.84
N ARG A 140 19.66 15.00 4.68
CA ARG A 140 19.28 13.77 5.39
C ARG A 140 18.37 14.14 6.56
N THR A 141 17.10 14.36 6.31
CA THR A 141 16.07 14.48 7.35
C THR A 141 15.34 13.15 7.51
N ALA A 142 14.95 12.83 8.73
CA ALA A 142 14.18 11.62 8.99
C ALA A 142 12.90 11.62 8.12
N PRO A 143 12.53 10.49 7.51
CA PRO A 143 11.34 10.41 6.70
C PRO A 143 10.09 10.33 7.60
N PHE A 144 9.11 11.20 7.34
CA PHE A 144 7.82 11.11 7.99
C PHE A 144 6.86 10.19 7.24
N ALA A 145 6.83 10.29 5.90
CA ALA A 145 6.00 9.46 5.05
C ALA A 145 6.66 9.30 3.68
N ALA A 146 6.47 8.12 3.09
CA ALA A 146 6.87 7.87 1.72
C ALA A 146 5.87 6.93 1.04
N ALA A 147 5.88 6.90 -0.28
CA ALA A 147 5.05 6.02 -1.10
C ALA A 147 5.89 5.43 -2.24
N ILE A 148 5.51 4.23 -2.67
CA ILE A 148 6.07 3.62 -3.86
C ILE A 148 5.09 3.74 -5.03
N ALA A 149 5.59 4.13 -6.20
CA ALA A 149 4.85 4.25 -7.43
C ALA A 149 5.45 3.29 -8.46
N TYR A 150 4.68 2.28 -8.85
CA TYR A 150 5.12 1.27 -9.80
C TYR A 150 3.95 0.76 -10.63
N ASP A 151 4.11 0.75 -11.95
CA ASP A 151 3.16 0.18 -12.89
C ASP A 151 3.91 -0.73 -13.87
N PRO A 152 3.89 -2.06 -13.64
CA PRO A 152 4.63 -3.00 -14.47
C PRO A 152 4.16 -3.03 -15.93
N ALA A 153 2.92 -2.58 -16.23
CA ALA A 153 2.41 -2.51 -17.58
C ALA A 153 3.01 -1.34 -18.38
N LYS A 154 3.45 -0.27 -17.66
CA LYS A 154 3.94 0.96 -18.29
C LYS A 154 5.46 1.06 -18.27
N SER A 155 6.11 0.59 -17.21
CA SER A 155 7.56 0.75 -17.03
C SER A 155 8.14 -0.33 -16.12
N PRO A 156 9.35 -0.83 -16.39
CA PRO A 156 10.09 -1.66 -15.45
C PRO A 156 10.63 -0.87 -14.25
N HIS A 157 10.59 0.46 -14.31
CA HIS A 157 11.14 1.36 -13.31
C HIS A 157 10.08 1.82 -12.33
N TYR A 158 10.48 1.92 -11.06
CA TYR A 158 9.64 2.45 -9.98
C TYR A 158 10.11 3.82 -9.53
N LYS A 159 9.24 4.56 -8.86
CA LYS A 159 9.57 5.79 -8.15
C LYS A 159 9.27 5.62 -6.67
N VAL A 160 10.08 6.28 -5.81
CA VAL A 160 9.76 6.46 -4.39
C VAL A 160 9.56 7.93 -4.13
N VAL A 161 8.45 8.27 -3.50
CA VAL A 161 8.06 9.65 -3.23
C VAL A 161 8.07 9.87 -1.73
N ARG A 162 8.93 10.78 -1.27
CA ARG A 162 8.98 11.25 0.11
C ARG A 162 8.20 12.56 0.22
N PHE A 163 7.30 12.62 1.20
CA PHE A 163 6.53 13.82 1.53
C PHE A 163 7.28 14.58 2.63
N ILE A 164 7.56 15.86 2.39
CA ILE A 164 8.26 16.74 3.33
C ILE A 164 7.29 17.84 3.72
N TYR A 165 6.95 17.90 5.00
CA TYR A 165 6.12 18.94 5.57
C TYR A 165 7.03 19.97 6.24
N PHE A 166 6.71 21.26 6.12
CA PHE A 166 7.42 22.34 6.77
C PHE A 166 6.55 22.97 7.84
N GLU A 167 7.14 23.23 9.01
CA GLU A 167 6.48 23.92 10.12
C GLU A 167 6.36 25.44 9.89
N GLU A 168 7.14 25.98 8.97
CA GLU A 168 7.14 27.41 8.69
C GLU A 168 6.00 27.80 7.73
N LYS A 169 5.45 29.01 7.96
CA LYS A 169 4.45 29.68 7.10
C LYS A 169 5.05 30.03 5.73
N THR A 170 5.38 29.05 4.95
CA THR A 170 5.86 29.22 3.57
C THR A 170 4.67 29.10 2.61
N SER A 171 4.77 29.75 1.47
CA SER A 171 3.78 29.66 0.39
C SER A 171 3.59 28.25 -0.20
N CYS A 172 4.46 27.30 0.19
CA CYS A 172 4.41 25.90 -0.23
C CYS A 172 4.78 24.99 0.95
N PRO A 173 3.81 24.58 1.79
CA PRO A 173 4.06 23.83 3.03
C PRO A 173 4.47 22.38 2.78
N VAL A 174 4.32 21.85 1.56
CA VAL A 174 4.67 20.49 1.20
C VAL A 174 5.67 20.50 0.04
N LYS A 175 6.75 19.74 0.16
CA LYS A 175 7.66 19.41 -0.94
C LYS A 175 7.72 17.92 -1.14
N LEU A 176 7.96 17.49 -2.37
CA LEU A 176 8.18 16.10 -2.72
C LEU A 176 9.64 15.90 -3.10
N ASP A 177 10.27 14.88 -2.52
CA ASP A 177 11.47 14.29 -3.09
C ASP A 177 11.06 13.01 -3.83
N ILE A 178 11.36 12.95 -5.10
CA ILE A 178 11.00 11.85 -5.99
C ILE A 178 12.27 11.14 -6.42
N PHE A 179 12.44 9.90 -6.00
CA PHE A 179 13.48 9.00 -6.49
C PHE A 179 12.99 8.26 -7.73
N SER A 180 13.84 8.15 -8.75
CA SER A 180 13.57 7.29 -9.91
C SER A 180 14.58 6.16 -9.98
N SER A 181 14.11 4.92 -10.06
CA SER A 181 14.97 3.75 -10.22
C SER A 181 15.64 3.68 -11.60
N ASP A 182 15.16 4.44 -12.57
CA ASP A 182 15.77 4.59 -13.90
C ASP A 182 17.09 5.37 -13.84
N THR A 183 17.09 6.48 -13.09
CA THR A 183 18.25 7.38 -13.00
C THR A 183 19.09 7.17 -11.74
N GLY A 184 18.57 6.47 -10.73
CA GLY A 184 19.18 6.34 -9.40
C GLY A 184 19.24 7.65 -8.61
N LYS A 185 18.47 8.69 -8.98
CA LYS A 185 18.57 10.03 -8.42
C LYS A 185 17.26 10.51 -7.80
N TRP A 186 17.41 11.38 -6.80
CA TRP A 186 16.33 12.15 -6.20
C TRP A 186 16.18 13.49 -6.90
N VAL A 187 14.93 13.88 -7.15
CA VAL A 187 14.56 15.22 -7.65
C VAL A 187 13.57 15.81 -6.67
N ARG A 188 13.82 17.06 -6.24
CA ARG A 188 12.91 17.81 -5.35
C ARG A 188 12.03 18.74 -6.15
N ARG A 189 10.73 18.78 -5.83
CA ARG A 189 9.79 19.77 -6.32
C ARG A 189 8.84 20.27 -5.23
N GLY A 190 8.38 21.53 -5.37
CA GLY A 190 7.29 22.08 -4.59
C GLY A 190 5.95 21.48 -5.00
N VAL A 191 5.00 21.46 -4.08
CA VAL A 191 3.60 21.09 -4.33
C VAL A 191 2.85 22.39 -4.65
N MET A 192 2.18 22.42 -5.80
CA MET A 192 1.38 23.56 -6.25
C MET A 192 -0.09 23.19 -6.17
N LEU A 193 -0.72 23.50 -5.05
CA LEU A 193 -2.17 23.32 -4.88
C LEU A 193 -2.91 24.56 -5.36
N SER A 194 -4.03 24.35 -6.05
CA SER A 194 -4.91 25.43 -6.53
C SER A 194 -5.72 26.09 -5.41
N THR A 195 -5.76 25.47 -4.24
CA THR A 195 -6.50 25.95 -3.06
C THR A 195 -5.56 26.13 -1.88
N GLU A 196 -5.65 27.25 -1.18
CA GLU A 196 -4.97 27.42 0.10
C GLU A 196 -5.59 26.44 1.10
N LEU A 197 -4.92 25.33 1.33
CA LEU A 197 -5.32 24.41 2.39
C LEU A 197 -4.84 24.98 3.73
N PRO A 198 -5.64 24.94 4.79
CA PRO A 198 -5.18 25.18 6.14
C PRO A 198 -4.27 24.00 6.56
N LEU A 199 -3.07 23.97 6.03
CA LEU A 199 -2.05 23.00 6.40
C LEU A 199 -1.45 23.48 7.73
N ALA A 200 -2.23 23.40 8.81
CA ALA A 200 -1.70 23.62 10.14
C ALA A 200 -0.71 22.50 10.45
N ALA A 201 0.56 22.87 10.50
CA ALA A 201 1.66 21.96 10.78
C ALA A 201 1.66 21.43 12.24
N ALA A 202 0.76 21.91 13.07
CA ALA A 202 0.94 21.90 14.51
C ALA A 202 0.71 20.56 15.21
N ASP A 203 -0.06 19.64 14.61
CA ASP A 203 -0.46 18.39 15.28
C ASP A 203 -0.42 17.16 14.35
N ALA A 204 0.57 17.07 13.49
CA ALA A 204 0.86 15.82 12.82
C ALA A 204 1.36 14.84 13.88
N ASP A 205 0.43 14.22 14.60
CA ASP A 205 0.69 13.07 15.42
C ASP A 205 1.63 12.14 14.66
N GLU A 206 2.62 11.61 15.36
CA GLU A 206 3.62 10.69 14.81
C GLU A 206 3.00 9.58 13.96
N TYR A 207 1.76 9.20 14.24
CA TYR A 207 0.94 8.22 13.52
C TYR A 207 0.16 8.79 12.32
N GLY A 208 -0.16 10.07 12.29
CA GLY A 208 -0.88 10.74 11.20
C GLY A 208 -0.15 10.68 9.86
N CYS A 209 1.18 10.60 9.88
CA CYS A 209 2.03 10.54 8.69
C CYS A 209 1.96 9.21 7.92
N ILE A 210 1.37 8.15 8.48
CA ILE A 210 1.42 6.78 7.97
C ILE A 210 0.21 6.43 7.10
N ARG A 211 -0.56 7.42 6.63
CA ARG A 211 -1.73 7.12 5.82
C ARG A 211 -1.35 6.58 4.45
N ARG A 212 -2.14 5.58 4.03
CA ARG A 212 -2.00 4.89 2.76
C ARG A 212 -1.96 5.87 1.58
N SER A 213 -1.12 5.55 0.64
CA SER A 213 -1.06 6.19 -0.67
C SER A 213 -1.53 5.21 -1.75
N ILE A 214 -2.14 5.73 -2.80
CA ILE A 214 -2.50 4.94 -3.99
C ILE A 214 -1.80 5.55 -5.19
N TYR A 215 -1.04 4.74 -5.90
CA TYR A 215 -0.49 5.12 -7.20
C TYR A 215 -1.42 4.69 -8.33
N LEU A 216 -1.75 5.61 -9.20
CA LEU A 216 -2.61 5.37 -10.35
C LEU A 216 -2.29 6.34 -11.48
N ASP A 217 -1.95 5.80 -12.67
CA ASP A 217 -1.73 6.57 -13.91
C ASP A 217 -0.78 7.77 -13.79
N GLY A 218 0.33 7.59 -13.09
CA GLY A 218 1.33 8.65 -12.89
C GLY A 218 1.05 9.59 -11.72
N MET A 219 -0.08 9.40 -11.04
CA MET A 219 -0.51 10.19 -9.90
C MET A 219 -0.38 9.41 -8.60
N ILE A 220 -0.03 10.09 -7.50
CA ILE A 220 -0.18 9.56 -6.15
C ILE A 220 -1.35 10.27 -5.49
N TYR A 221 -2.27 9.49 -4.95
CA TYR A 221 -3.38 9.95 -4.14
C TYR A 221 -3.07 9.65 -2.68
N LYS A 222 -3.15 10.66 -1.82
CA LYS A 222 -2.86 10.53 -0.39
C LYS A 222 -3.87 11.31 0.43
N LEU A 223 -4.41 10.66 1.48
CA LEU A 223 -5.26 11.34 2.45
C LEU A 223 -4.44 12.37 3.23
N SER A 224 -4.96 13.57 3.37
CA SER A 224 -4.39 14.60 4.24
C SER A 224 -4.59 14.24 5.71
N PHE A 225 -3.68 14.72 6.58
CA PHE A 225 -3.75 14.48 8.03
C PHE A 225 -4.64 15.47 8.75
N VAL A 226 -4.55 16.71 8.33
CA VAL A 226 -5.04 17.87 9.09
C VAL A 226 -6.40 18.31 8.59
N VAL A 227 -6.69 18.01 7.33
CA VAL A 227 -7.88 18.52 6.65
C VAL A 227 -8.60 17.41 5.90
N ASN A 228 -9.88 17.58 5.71
CA ASN A 228 -10.75 16.61 5.06
C ASN A 228 -10.58 16.57 3.54
N TYR A 229 -9.33 16.35 3.08
CA TYR A 229 -8.96 16.33 1.68
C TYR A 229 -8.18 15.07 1.29
N LEU A 230 -8.41 14.63 0.07
CA LEU A 230 -7.54 13.74 -0.67
C LEU A 230 -6.65 14.61 -1.58
N ILE A 231 -5.33 14.46 -1.48
CA ILE A 231 -4.41 15.21 -2.34
C ILE A 231 -3.94 14.30 -3.46
N ARG A 232 -4.08 14.76 -4.70
CA ARG A 232 -3.56 14.15 -5.90
C ARG A 232 -2.26 14.84 -6.29
N PHE A 233 -1.16 14.10 -6.27
CA PHE A 233 0.17 14.56 -6.70
C PHE A 233 0.48 14.00 -8.08
N ASP A 234 0.73 14.85 -9.06
CA ASP A 234 1.23 14.44 -10.37
C ASP A 234 2.74 14.23 -10.32
N LEU A 235 3.22 13.03 -10.63
CA LEU A 235 4.65 12.71 -10.59
C LEU A 235 5.43 13.19 -11.82
N ASN A 236 4.75 13.68 -12.84
CA ASN A 236 5.35 14.07 -14.12
C ASN A 236 5.26 15.60 -14.35
N ALA A 237 4.30 16.27 -13.70
CA ALA A 237 4.07 17.70 -13.83
C ALA A 237 3.72 18.32 -12.45
N PRO A 238 3.97 19.62 -12.21
CA PRO A 238 3.55 20.31 -11.00
C PRO A 238 2.06 20.68 -11.07
N SER A 239 1.20 19.67 -11.17
CA SER A 239 -0.27 19.79 -11.32
C SER A 239 -0.96 19.03 -10.18
N ASP A 240 -0.83 19.57 -8.96
CA ASP A 240 -1.36 18.94 -7.76
C ASP A 240 -2.77 19.46 -7.46
N VAL A 241 -3.67 18.59 -6.99
CA VAL A 241 -5.07 18.94 -6.74
C VAL A 241 -5.51 18.44 -5.37
N ALA A 242 -6.17 19.30 -4.61
CA ALA A 242 -6.86 18.94 -3.38
C ALA A 242 -8.34 18.63 -3.71
N ILE A 243 -8.79 17.46 -3.31
CA ILE A 243 -10.15 16.95 -3.53
C ILE A 243 -10.82 16.84 -2.16
N GLU A 244 -11.88 17.61 -1.93
CA GLU A 244 -12.61 17.57 -0.67
C GLU A 244 -13.26 16.19 -0.47
N LEU A 245 -13.12 15.62 0.75
CA LEU A 245 -13.75 14.35 1.09
C LEU A 245 -15.24 14.52 1.38
N PRO A 246 -16.06 13.49 1.17
CA PRO A 246 -17.51 13.60 1.25
C PRO A 246 -18.04 13.83 2.68
N HIS A 247 -17.23 13.65 3.71
CA HIS A 247 -17.58 13.90 5.11
C HIS A 247 -16.74 15.03 5.71
N LYS A 248 -17.39 16.06 6.23
CA LYS A 248 -16.72 17.23 6.83
C LYS A 248 -16.23 17.00 8.26
N ASN A 249 -16.89 16.12 9.02
CA ASN A 249 -16.71 15.99 10.47
C ASN A 249 -16.25 14.60 10.94
N ALA A 250 -16.16 13.61 10.08
CA ALA A 250 -15.68 12.32 10.50
C ALA A 250 -14.21 12.45 10.89
N ALA A 251 -13.86 11.86 12.03
CA ALA A 251 -12.47 11.76 12.44
C ALA A 251 -11.68 11.17 11.26
N ALA A 252 -10.95 12.02 10.56
CA ALA A 252 -10.24 11.67 9.33
C ALA A 252 -9.24 10.50 9.54
N CYS A 253 -8.99 10.14 10.81
CA CYS A 253 -8.13 9.03 11.22
C CYS A 253 -8.60 7.64 10.75
N HIS A 254 -9.88 7.44 10.42
CA HIS A 254 -10.43 6.15 10.01
C HIS A 254 -10.69 6.03 8.50
N GLY A 255 -10.42 7.08 7.73
CA GLY A 255 -10.61 7.07 6.28
C GLY A 255 -9.63 6.12 5.57
N PHE A 256 -10.12 5.40 4.59
CA PHE A 256 -9.34 4.47 3.76
C PHE A 256 -9.54 4.78 2.29
N ILE A 257 -8.46 4.73 1.50
CA ILE A 257 -8.51 4.82 0.04
C ILE A 257 -8.05 3.51 -0.60
N GLY A 258 -8.68 3.14 -1.69
CA GLY A 258 -8.37 1.95 -2.46
C GLY A 258 -8.80 2.09 -3.90
N MET A 259 -8.61 1.03 -4.66
CA MET A 259 -9.01 0.95 -6.06
C MET A 259 -10.04 -0.14 -6.25
N SER A 260 -11.09 0.13 -7.03
CA SER A 260 -11.99 -0.89 -7.56
C SER A 260 -12.31 -0.59 -9.01
N ARG A 261 -12.12 -1.59 -9.89
CA ARG A 261 -12.42 -1.52 -11.33
C ARG A 261 -11.86 -0.26 -12.02
N GLY A 262 -10.61 0.10 -11.67
CA GLY A 262 -9.94 1.27 -12.24
C GLY A 262 -10.39 2.62 -11.68
N SER A 263 -11.31 2.64 -10.72
CA SER A 263 -11.78 3.85 -10.05
C SER A 263 -11.28 3.94 -8.63
N LEU A 264 -11.01 5.15 -8.18
CA LEU A 264 -10.59 5.42 -6.81
C LEU A 264 -11.81 5.36 -5.89
N CYS A 265 -11.69 4.63 -4.80
CA CYS A 265 -12.71 4.50 -3.77
C CYS A 265 -12.22 5.10 -2.45
N TYR A 266 -13.13 5.71 -1.73
CA TYR A 266 -12.95 6.16 -0.35
C TYR A 266 -13.95 5.46 0.53
N SER A 267 -13.53 5.00 1.70
CA SER A 267 -14.45 4.49 2.71
C SER A 267 -14.15 5.10 4.07
N ASN A 268 -15.18 5.34 4.85
CA ASN A 268 -15.06 5.85 6.21
C ASN A 268 -16.28 5.46 7.05
N HIS A 269 -16.09 5.42 8.37
CA HIS A 269 -17.16 5.33 9.32
C HIS A 269 -17.97 6.64 9.35
N ASP A 270 -19.25 6.53 9.68
CA ASP A 270 -20.04 7.67 10.07
C ASP A 270 -19.65 8.14 11.51
N GLU A 271 -20.20 9.25 11.95
CA GLU A 271 -19.92 9.82 13.29
C GLU A 271 -20.32 8.88 14.43
N SER A 272 -21.30 8.02 14.21
CA SER A 272 -21.75 7.03 15.21
C SER A 272 -20.85 5.81 15.29
N GLY A 273 -19.99 5.56 14.28
CA GLY A 273 -19.22 4.34 14.11
C GLY A 273 -20.05 3.10 13.73
N LEU A 274 -21.36 3.26 13.50
CA LEU A 274 -22.30 2.18 13.23
C LEU A 274 -22.39 1.80 11.76
N MET A 275 -21.92 2.68 10.88
CA MET A 275 -21.97 2.48 9.43
C MET A 275 -20.61 2.76 8.78
N ILE A 276 -20.19 1.90 7.86
CA ILE A 276 -19.11 2.23 6.91
C ILE A 276 -19.78 2.63 5.60
N SER A 277 -19.47 3.83 5.14
CA SER A 277 -19.90 4.33 3.83
C SER A 277 -18.75 4.18 2.82
N VAL A 278 -19.08 3.83 1.58
CA VAL A 278 -18.13 3.66 0.49
C VAL A 278 -18.52 4.58 -0.66
N TRP A 279 -17.59 5.42 -1.07
CA TRP A 279 -17.75 6.36 -2.19
C TRP A 279 -16.80 6.06 -3.32
N LEU A 280 -17.23 6.35 -4.52
CA LEU A 280 -16.46 6.28 -5.75
C LEU A 280 -16.12 7.70 -6.21
N LEU A 281 -14.87 7.94 -6.62
CA LEU A 281 -14.48 9.20 -7.22
C LEU A 281 -14.83 9.18 -8.71
N GLU A 282 -15.79 10.01 -9.09
CA GLU A 282 -16.19 10.23 -10.48
C GLU A 282 -15.30 11.28 -11.13
N ASP A 283 -15.00 11.10 -12.41
CA ASP A 283 -14.28 12.11 -13.22
C ASP A 283 -12.94 12.58 -12.63
N ARG A 284 -12.18 11.64 -12.07
CA ARG A 284 -10.88 11.91 -11.39
C ARG A 284 -9.91 12.81 -12.17
N CYS A 285 -10.03 12.87 -13.48
CA CYS A 285 -9.19 13.70 -14.37
C CYS A 285 -9.68 15.14 -14.46
N LYS A 286 -10.90 15.42 -14.06
CA LYS A 286 -11.44 16.78 -14.04
C LYS A 286 -10.74 17.63 -12.99
N ARG A 287 -10.88 18.94 -13.11
CA ARG A 287 -10.36 19.92 -12.16
C ARG A 287 -11.12 19.86 -10.82
N ASP A 288 -12.39 19.49 -10.88
CA ASP A 288 -13.28 19.37 -9.73
C ASP A 288 -14.01 18.00 -9.78
N PRO A 289 -13.36 16.94 -9.33
CA PRO A 289 -13.95 15.61 -9.28
C PRO A 289 -14.92 15.51 -8.11
N SER A 290 -15.97 14.69 -8.25
CA SER A 290 -17.00 14.51 -7.26
C SER A 290 -17.04 13.08 -6.69
N TRP A 291 -17.56 12.95 -5.46
CA TRP A 291 -17.75 11.67 -4.81
C TRP A 291 -19.18 11.19 -4.94
N LYS A 292 -19.36 9.96 -5.35
CA LYS A 292 -20.65 9.27 -5.41
C LYS A 292 -20.70 8.19 -4.33
N LEU A 293 -21.67 8.31 -3.43
CA LEU A 293 -21.95 7.24 -2.46
C LEU A 293 -22.47 6.02 -3.18
N THR A 294 -21.81 4.90 -3.01
CA THR A 294 -22.15 3.62 -3.67
C THR A 294 -22.76 2.62 -2.71
N HIS A 295 -22.21 2.51 -1.49
CA HIS A 295 -22.64 1.51 -0.52
C HIS A 295 -22.58 2.02 0.91
N ARG A 296 -23.40 1.40 1.78
CA ARG A 296 -23.36 1.52 3.23
C ARG A 296 -23.39 0.16 3.87
N ILE A 297 -22.49 -0.09 4.81
CA ILE A 297 -22.32 -1.37 5.50
C ILE A 297 -22.64 -1.17 6.97
N SER A 298 -23.63 -1.91 7.48
CA SER A 298 -24.01 -1.85 8.90
C SER A 298 -23.05 -2.64 9.77
N MET A 299 -22.48 -1.99 10.78
CA MET A 299 -21.61 -2.62 11.77
C MET A 299 -22.36 -3.57 12.68
N ASP A 300 -23.61 -3.24 13.05
CA ASP A 300 -24.45 -4.12 13.88
C ASP A 300 -24.70 -5.46 13.21
N SER A 301 -24.95 -5.45 11.91
CA SER A 301 -25.13 -6.69 11.13
C SER A 301 -23.87 -7.56 11.15
N LEU A 302 -22.69 -6.95 10.99
CA LEU A 302 -21.41 -7.67 11.02
C LEU A 302 -21.07 -8.18 12.43
N THR A 303 -21.21 -7.34 13.46
CA THR A 303 -20.89 -7.74 14.85
C THR A 303 -21.83 -8.81 15.36
N SER A 304 -23.09 -8.84 14.89
CA SER A 304 -24.03 -9.90 15.22
C SER A 304 -23.60 -11.24 14.65
N LYS A 305 -23.02 -11.25 13.44
CA LYS A 305 -22.49 -12.46 12.79
C LYS A 305 -21.15 -12.91 13.42
N TYR A 306 -20.36 -11.98 13.94
CA TYR A 306 -19.04 -12.24 14.53
C TYR A 306 -18.97 -11.75 15.97
N PRO A 307 -19.59 -12.45 16.92
CA PRO A 307 -19.75 -12.00 18.32
C PRO A 307 -18.41 -11.83 19.08
N ASP A 308 -17.38 -12.56 18.69
CA ASP A 308 -16.03 -12.42 19.27
C ASP A 308 -15.49 -10.99 19.09
N VAL A 309 -15.86 -10.31 18.02
CA VAL A 309 -15.45 -8.93 17.76
C VAL A 309 -16.15 -7.96 18.71
N ARG A 310 -17.45 -8.16 18.92
CA ARG A 310 -18.22 -7.35 19.89
C ARG A 310 -17.65 -7.42 21.30
N ASN A 311 -17.25 -8.60 21.71
CA ASN A 311 -16.70 -8.85 23.05
C ASN A 311 -15.26 -8.30 23.22
N SER A 312 -14.52 -8.14 22.14
CA SER A 312 -13.14 -7.65 22.18
C SER A 312 -13.01 -6.12 22.26
N GLY A 313 -14.11 -5.38 22.10
CA GLY A 313 -14.09 -3.90 22.04
C GLY A 313 -13.47 -3.32 20.78
N PHE A 314 -13.15 -4.15 19.78
CA PHE A 314 -12.62 -3.72 18.48
C PHE A 314 -13.75 -3.51 17.47
N HIS A 315 -13.58 -2.50 16.61
CA HIS A 315 -14.45 -2.26 15.47
C HIS A 315 -13.79 -2.77 14.19
N PHE A 316 -14.59 -3.13 13.20
CA PHE A 316 -14.10 -3.38 11.86
C PHE A 316 -13.74 -2.08 11.16
N HIS A 317 -12.60 -2.08 10.48
CA HIS A 317 -12.15 -1.00 9.61
C HIS A 317 -11.93 -1.53 8.19
N THR A 318 -11.95 -0.67 7.20
CA THR A 318 -11.55 -1.06 5.84
C THR A 318 -10.05 -1.29 5.81
N TYR A 319 -9.65 -2.50 5.45
CA TYR A 319 -8.24 -2.91 5.31
C TYR A 319 -7.79 -2.93 3.86
N ALA A 320 -8.68 -3.26 2.94
CA ALA A 320 -8.41 -3.24 1.52
C ALA A 320 -9.70 -3.16 0.69
N ILE A 321 -9.56 -2.80 -0.59
CA ILE A 321 -10.62 -2.84 -1.61
C ILE A 321 -10.06 -3.65 -2.77
N HIS A 322 -10.80 -4.64 -3.26
CA HIS A 322 -10.36 -5.49 -4.34
C HIS A 322 -10.31 -4.71 -5.66
N PRO A 323 -9.19 -4.76 -6.43
CA PRO A 323 -9.02 -3.89 -7.59
C PRO A 323 -9.92 -4.25 -8.78
N ALA A 324 -10.39 -5.51 -8.89
CA ALA A 324 -11.17 -5.99 -10.03
C ALA A 324 -12.61 -6.41 -9.69
N SER A 325 -13.01 -6.47 -8.41
CA SER A 325 -14.34 -6.91 -7.98
C SER A 325 -14.98 -5.95 -6.98
N ASP A 326 -16.26 -6.14 -6.69
CA ASP A 326 -17.02 -5.35 -5.72
C ASP A 326 -16.85 -5.90 -4.29
N ILE A 327 -15.63 -6.27 -3.93
CA ILE A 327 -15.28 -6.81 -2.61
C ILE A 327 -14.48 -5.77 -1.84
N ILE A 328 -14.92 -5.50 -0.62
CA ILE A 328 -14.17 -4.74 0.38
C ILE A 328 -13.72 -5.69 1.49
N PHE A 329 -12.51 -5.53 1.96
CA PHE A 329 -11.97 -6.30 3.06
C PHE A 329 -12.05 -5.49 4.34
N LEU A 330 -12.77 -6.02 5.30
CA LEU A 330 -12.98 -5.42 6.60
C LEU A 330 -12.18 -6.19 7.64
N GLY A 331 -11.46 -5.51 8.48
CA GLY A 331 -10.59 -6.15 9.45
C GLY A 331 -10.60 -5.48 10.82
N ASN A 332 -10.13 -6.23 11.78
CA ASN A 332 -9.73 -5.78 13.10
C ASN A 332 -8.36 -6.40 13.44
N PRO A 333 -7.76 -6.13 14.60
CA PRO A 333 -6.44 -6.68 14.94
C PRO A 333 -6.31 -8.21 14.88
N ASN A 334 -7.41 -8.95 14.89
CA ASN A 334 -7.39 -10.41 14.99
C ASN A 334 -7.83 -11.14 13.72
N MET A 335 -8.59 -10.48 12.82
CA MET A 335 -9.17 -11.16 11.65
C MET A 335 -9.43 -10.21 10.50
N VAL A 336 -9.56 -10.78 9.32
CA VAL A 336 -10.00 -10.09 8.10
C VAL A 336 -11.18 -10.84 7.48
N LEU A 337 -12.19 -10.09 7.07
CA LEU A 337 -13.37 -10.55 6.36
C LEU A 337 -13.37 -10.00 4.93
N SER A 338 -13.84 -10.76 3.97
CA SER A 338 -14.33 -10.25 2.70
C SER A 338 -15.79 -9.86 2.83
N TYR A 339 -16.18 -8.75 2.22
CA TYR A 339 -17.57 -8.30 2.15
C TYR A 339 -17.90 -7.96 0.71
N ASP A 340 -18.82 -8.72 0.13
CA ASP A 340 -19.32 -8.49 -1.23
C ASP A 340 -20.38 -7.38 -1.18
N LEU A 341 -20.08 -6.25 -1.82
CA LEU A 341 -20.93 -5.06 -1.83
C LEU A 341 -22.23 -5.26 -2.59
N LYS A 342 -22.32 -6.24 -3.51
CA LYS A 342 -23.55 -6.51 -4.27
C LYS A 342 -24.51 -7.41 -3.51
N SER A 343 -23.99 -8.50 -2.95
CA SER A 343 -24.80 -9.49 -2.26
C SER A 343 -24.98 -9.19 -0.77
N ASN A 344 -24.25 -8.23 -0.22
CA ASN A 344 -24.17 -7.90 1.21
C ASN A 344 -23.78 -9.13 2.07
N LYS A 345 -22.95 -10.02 1.52
CA LYS A 345 -22.47 -11.20 2.24
C LYS A 345 -21.05 -10.98 2.72
N SER A 346 -20.76 -11.47 3.92
CA SER A 346 -19.43 -11.47 4.49
C SER A 346 -18.93 -12.88 4.74
N GLU A 347 -17.65 -13.12 4.47
CA GLU A 347 -16.96 -14.39 4.70
C GLU A 347 -15.62 -14.13 5.40
N GLU A 348 -15.21 -15.04 6.28
CA GLU A 348 -13.91 -14.96 6.92
C GLU A 348 -12.82 -15.29 5.89
N VAL A 349 -11.85 -14.38 5.74
CA VAL A 349 -10.66 -14.61 4.91
C VAL A 349 -9.59 -15.31 5.73
N PHE A 350 -9.25 -14.75 6.88
CA PHE A 350 -8.37 -15.38 7.85
C PHE A 350 -8.59 -14.83 9.26
N LYS A 351 -8.22 -15.63 10.26
CA LYS A 351 -8.18 -15.26 11.67
C LYS A 351 -6.81 -15.59 12.25
N LEU A 352 -6.23 -14.66 12.99
CA LEU A 352 -4.92 -14.84 13.61
C LEU A 352 -5.01 -15.78 14.81
N SER A 353 -3.95 -16.55 15.04
CA SER A 353 -3.79 -17.38 16.22
C SER A 353 -3.73 -16.52 17.49
N SER A 354 -4.09 -17.11 18.63
CA SER A 354 -4.01 -16.44 19.92
C SER A 354 -2.60 -15.89 20.19
N GLY A 355 -2.54 -14.63 20.62
CA GLY A 355 -1.28 -13.94 20.88
C GLY A 355 -0.69 -13.14 19.73
N LEU A 356 -1.21 -13.31 18.49
CA LEU A 356 -0.86 -12.50 17.34
C LEU A 356 -1.89 -11.41 17.08
N LYS A 357 -1.43 -10.25 16.64
CA LYS A 357 -2.31 -9.14 16.25
C LYS A 357 -1.79 -8.45 15.00
N ILE A 358 -2.68 -8.04 14.10
CA ILE A 358 -2.34 -7.09 13.04
C ILE A 358 -1.96 -5.79 13.71
N SER A 359 -0.72 -5.38 13.54
CA SER A 359 -0.17 -4.20 14.20
C SER A 359 -0.64 -2.93 13.50
N LEU A 360 -0.85 -1.86 14.29
CA LEU A 360 -1.13 -0.50 13.81
C LEU A 360 -2.34 -0.39 12.85
N GLY A 361 -3.22 -1.41 12.84
CA GLY A 361 -4.52 -1.36 12.18
C GLY A 361 -4.47 -1.36 10.66
N GLN A 362 -5.44 -0.68 10.06
CA GLN A 362 -5.72 -0.69 8.61
C GLN A 362 -4.58 -0.18 7.72
N HIS A 363 -3.66 0.64 8.25
CA HIS A 363 -2.63 1.29 7.44
C HIS A 363 -1.50 0.36 7.01
N PHE A 364 -1.38 -0.80 7.64
CA PHE A 364 -0.31 -1.78 7.42
C PHE A 364 -0.79 -3.09 6.80
N VAL A 365 -2.02 -3.11 6.29
CA VAL A 365 -2.55 -4.25 5.54
C VAL A 365 -2.60 -3.88 4.06
N HIS A 366 -1.85 -4.57 3.24
CA HIS A 366 -1.78 -4.33 1.80
C HIS A 366 -2.20 -5.56 1.03
N LEU A 367 -2.99 -5.38 -0.03
CA LEU A 367 -3.18 -6.44 -1.02
C LEU A 367 -1.85 -6.73 -1.70
N TYR A 368 -1.53 -7.99 -1.82
CA TYR A 368 -0.30 -8.46 -2.41
C TYR A 368 -0.54 -9.19 -3.72
N SER A 369 0.31 -8.88 -4.67
CA SER A 369 0.37 -9.53 -5.97
C SER A 369 1.83 -9.86 -6.32
N PRO A 370 2.14 -11.04 -6.86
CA PRO A 370 3.50 -11.36 -7.25
C PRO A 370 4.05 -10.38 -8.31
N CYS A 371 5.25 -9.88 -8.09
CA CYS A 371 5.97 -9.03 -9.02
C CYS A 371 7.18 -9.78 -9.58
N PHE A 372 7.27 -9.89 -10.91
CA PHE A 372 8.35 -10.63 -11.57
C PHE A 372 9.47 -9.72 -12.11
N ALA A 373 9.40 -8.42 -11.79
CA ALA A 373 10.47 -7.47 -12.10
C ALA A 373 11.74 -7.77 -11.28
N VAL A 374 12.90 -7.55 -11.89
CA VAL A 374 14.19 -7.63 -11.23
C VAL A 374 14.57 -6.23 -10.75
N LEU A 375 14.96 -6.11 -9.48
CA LEU A 375 15.43 -4.84 -8.92
C LEU A 375 16.91 -4.62 -9.29
N SER A 376 17.22 -3.40 -9.72
CA SER A 376 18.61 -2.98 -9.99
C SER A 376 19.26 -2.49 -8.70
N ASN A 377 20.48 -2.93 -8.42
CA ASN A 377 21.28 -2.37 -7.33
C ASN A 377 21.79 -0.98 -7.69
N PHE A 378 21.72 -0.07 -6.74
CA PHE A 378 22.30 1.27 -6.85
C PHE A 378 23.65 1.23 -6.10
N ASP A 379 24.75 1.04 -6.83
CA ASP A 379 26.07 1.11 -6.24
C ASP A 379 26.28 2.52 -5.64
N ASN A 380 26.76 2.53 -4.39
CA ASN A 380 27.06 3.75 -3.62
C ASN A 380 28.25 4.54 -4.18
N ASN A 381 28.42 4.62 -5.49
CA ASN A 381 29.42 5.43 -6.16
C ASN A 381 28.92 6.86 -6.36
N CYS A 382 28.66 7.56 -5.27
CA CYS A 382 28.62 9.02 -5.25
C CYS A 382 29.43 9.50 -4.04
N GLY A 383 30.72 9.75 -4.29
CA GLY A 383 31.63 10.49 -3.44
C GLY A 383 31.12 11.91 -3.11
#